data_5a044cdcb340296046835d048fbba5e7
#
_entry.id   5a044cdcb340296046835d048fbba5e7
#
_cell.length_a   1.000
_cell.length_b   1.000
_cell.length_c   1.000
_cell.angle_alpha   90.00
_cell.angle_beta   90.00
_cell.angle_gamma   90.00
#
_symmetry.space_group_name_H-M   'P 1'
#
loop_
_entity.id
_entity.type
_entity.pdbx_description
1 polymer ?
#
loop_
_entity_poly.entity_id
_entity_poly.type
_entity_poly.pdbx_seq_one_letter_code
_entity_poly.pdbx_strand_id
1 'polypeptide(L)'
;RAETAARVAEALALVRLTGFEARYPSQLSGGQQQRVVLARCLAYGPALLLLDEPLANLDAKLREEMRGELKRIQRETGTTMVYVTHDQGEALALSDQVLVMDHGRIVQRGSAPEIYRRPTAPFVAEFLGSTNRLEARIGADGALEIAGVGRLTGVAAPRGSASAIVCLRPADIRIVPVVAPD
;
A
#
# COMPACT_ATOMS: atom_id res chain seq x y z
N ARG A 1 -22.66 -29.39 -16.61
CA ARG A 1 -23.17 -29.20 -15.21
C ARG A 1 -22.19 -29.70 -14.16
N ALA A 2 -21.60 -30.91 -14.32
CA ALA A 2 -20.63 -31.44 -13.35
C ALA A 2 -19.35 -30.59 -13.28
N GLU A 3 -18.79 -30.16 -14.41
CA GLU A 3 -17.62 -29.27 -14.48
C GLU A 3 -17.89 -27.92 -13.82
N THR A 4 -19.06 -27.33 -14.07
CA THR A 4 -19.44 -26.04 -13.42
C THR A 4 -19.50 -26.19 -11.91
N ALA A 5 -20.10 -27.28 -11.40
CA ALA A 5 -20.17 -27.54 -9.97
C ALA A 5 -18.78 -27.73 -9.33
N ALA A 6 -17.87 -28.42 -9.99
CA ALA A 6 -16.50 -28.59 -9.55
C ALA A 6 -15.76 -27.24 -9.45
N ARG A 7 -15.82 -26.42 -10.49
CA ARG A 7 -15.21 -25.07 -10.49
C ARG A 7 -15.77 -24.14 -9.42
N VAL A 8 -17.08 -24.20 -9.16
CA VAL A 8 -17.72 -23.45 -8.08
C VAL A 8 -17.19 -23.92 -6.73
N ALA A 9 -17.13 -25.24 -6.50
CA ALA A 9 -16.62 -25.79 -5.25
C ALA A 9 -15.15 -25.40 -5.01
N GLU A 10 -14.31 -25.48 -6.04
CA GLU A 10 -12.90 -25.05 -5.98
C GLU A 10 -12.78 -23.55 -5.63
N ALA A 11 -13.54 -22.71 -6.32
CA ALA A 11 -13.50 -21.25 -6.08
C ALA A 11 -13.98 -20.90 -4.67
N LEU A 12 -15.03 -21.57 -4.16
CA LEU A 12 -15.50 -21.37 -2.79
C LEU A 12 -14.48 -21.89 -1.76
N ALA A 13 -13.81 -22.99 -2.03
CA ALA A 13 -12.75 -23.50 -1.18
C ALA A 13 -11.57 -22.51 -1.07
N LEU A 14 -11.13 -21.91 -2.21
CA LEU A 14 -10.09 -20.89 -2.24
C LEU A 14 -10.40 -19.70 -1.31
N VAL A 15 -11.67 -19.30 -1.19
CA VAL A 15 -12.08 -18.16 -0.34
C VAL A 15 -12.62 -18.62 1.02
N ARG A 16 -12.43 -19.88 1.40
CA ARG A 16 -12.88 -20.48 2.68
C ARG A 16 -14.39 -20.41 2.92
N LEU A 17 -15.16 -20.66 1.89
CA LEU A 17 -16.64 -20.71 1.91
C LEU A 17 -17.18 -22.08 1.47
N THR A 18 -16.45 -23.16 1.72
CA THR A 18 -16.95 -24.52 1.48
C THR A 18 -18.23 -24.77 2.25
N GLY A 19 -19.25 -25.36 1.62
CA GLY A 19 -20.57 -25.60 2.20
C GLY A 19 -21.54 -24.42 2.11
N PHE A 20 -21.16 -23.35 1.38
CA PHE A 20 -22.01 -22.19 1.18
C PHE A 20 -22.67 -22.14 -0.21
N GLU A 21 -22.54 -23.20 -0.99
CA GLU A 21 -22.95 -23.27 -2.39
C GLU A 21 -24.44 -22.97 -2.60
N ALA A 22 -25.29 -23.35 -1.62
CA ALA A 22 -26.73 -23.17 -1.68
C ALA A 22 -27.24 -21.91 -0.95
N ARG A 23 -26.34 -21.09 -0.38
CA ARG A 23 -26.76 -19.90 0.36
C ARG A 23 -27.01 -18.72 -0.57
N TYR A 24 -28.07 -17.99 -0.28
CA TYR A 24 -28.37 -16.72 -0.93
C TYR A 24 -27.53 -15.57 -0.34
N PRO A 25 -27.25 -14.51 -1.12
CA PRO A 25 -26.49 -13.35 -0.63
C PRO A 25 -27.03 -12.74 0.66
N SER A 26 -28.35 -12.69 0.83
CA SER A 26 -29.01 -12.20 2.04
C SER A 26 -28.72 -13.01 3.32
N GLN A 27 -28.21 -14.21 3.17
CA GLN A 27 -27.85 -15.11 4.27
C GLN A 27 -26.35 -15.03 4.62
N LEU A 28 -25.61 -14.14 3.96
CA LEU A 28 -24.18 -13.98 4.11
C LEU A 28 -23.85 -12.67 4.82
N SER A 29 -22.82 -12.70 5.69
CA SER A 29 -22.24 -11.47 6.22
C SER A 29 -21.56 -10.66 5.12
N GLY A 30 -21.29 -9.35 5.33
CA GLY A 30 -20.62 -8.50 4.35
C GLY A 30 -19.27 -9.05 3.88
N GLY A 31 -18.47 -9.60 4.80
CA GLY A 31 -17.20 -10.23 4.43
C GLY A 31 -17.36 -11.54 3.66
N GLN A 32 -18.40 -12.31 3.95
CA GLN A 32 -18.72 -13.51 3.15
C GLN A 32 -19.19 -13.13 1.75
N GLN A 33 -19.99 -12.08 1.61
CA GLN A 33 -20.39 -11.54 0.30
C GLN A 33 -19.17 -11.12 -0.52
N GLN A 34 -18.22 -10.40 0.09
CA GLN A 34 -16.98 -9.97 -0.58
C GLN A 34 -16.15 -11.17 -1.04
N ARG A 35 -16.03 -12.20 -0.22
CA ARG A 35 -15.37 -13.46 -0.61
C ARG A 35 -16.08 -14.16 -1.76
N VAL A 36 -17.40 -14.14 -1.81
CA VAL A 36 -18.16 -14.68 -2.95
C VAL A 36 -17.88 -13.90 -4.23
N VAL A 37 -17.79 -12.56 -4.16
CA VAL A 37 -17.41 -11.73 -5.33
C VAL A 37 -16.04 -12.14 -5.84
N LEU A 38 -15.05 -12.31 -4.94
CA LEU A 38 -13.72 -12.78 -5.30
C LEU A 38 -13.74 -14.20 -5.90
N ALA A 39 -14.48 -15.12 -5.29
CA ALA A 39 -14.63 -16.48 -5.81
C ALA A 39 -15.20 -16.51 -7.23
N ARG A 40 -16.19 -15.66 -7.53
CA ARG A 40 -16.74 -15.52 -8.87
C ARG A 40 -15.69 -15.13 -9.91
N CYS A 41 -14.80 -14.19 -9.57
CA CYS A 41 -13.72 -13.78 -10.47
C CYS A 41 -12.69 -14.91 -10.67
N LEU A 42 -12.40 -15.66 -9.61
CA LEU A 42 -11.42 -16.76 -9.64
C LEU A 42 -11.93 -18.03 -10.32
N ALA A 43 -13.24 -18.28 -10.31
CA ALA A 43 -13.85 -19.49 -10.89
C ALA A 43 -13.54 -19.69 -12.38
N TYR A 44 -13.21 -18.61 -13.09
CA TYR A 44 -12.81 -18.67 -14.51
C TYR A 44 -11.33 -19.01 -14.73
N GLY A 45 -10.52 -19.08 -13.67
CA GLY A 45 -9.07 -19.29 -13.78
C GLY A 45 -8.35 -18.17 -14.54
N PRO A 46 -8.55 -16.89 -14.17
CA PRO A 46 -8.00 -15.79 -14.93
C PRO A 46 -6.47 -15.73 -14.82
N ALA A 47 -5.78 -15.38 -15.91
CA ALA A 47 -4.36 -15.07 -15.88
C ALA A 47 -4.07 -13.72 -15.21
N LEU A 48 -5.05 -12.79 -15.26
CA LEU A 48 -4.99 -11.44 -14.68
C LEU A 48 -6.31 -11.11 -13.98
N LEU A 49 -6.22 -10.66 -12.73
CA LEU A 49 -7.34 -10.20 -11.93
C LEU A 49 -7.21 -8.69 -11.69
N LEU A 50 -8.23 -7.94 -12.08
CA LEU A 50 -8.32 -6.50 -11.83
C LEU A 50 -9.23 -6.24 -10.63
N LEU A 51 -8.71 -5.58 -9.61
CA LEU A 51 -9.40 -5.25 -8.37
C LEU A 51 -9.40 -3.73 -8.19
N ASP A 52 -10.58 -3.14 -8.31
CA ASP A 52 -10.77 -1.70 -8.15
C ASP A 52 -11.40 -1.42 -6.79
N GLU A 53 -10.64 -0.83 -5.87
CA GLU A 53 -11.00 -0.54 -4.48
C GLU A 53 -11.75 -1.68 -3.75
N PRO A 54 -11.27 -2.93 -3.80
CA PRO A 54 -12.06 -4.08 -3.37
C PRO A 54 -12.32 -4.12 -1.86
N LEU A 55 -11.64 -3.33 -1.05
CA LEU A 55 -11.76 -3.29 0.41
C LEU A 55 -12.33 -1.97 0.96
N ALA A 56 -12.70 -1.01 0.10
CA ALA A 56 -13.09 0.33 0.50
C ALA A 56 -14.31 0.36 1.46
N ASN A 57 -15.27 -0.55 1.26
CA ASN A 57 -16.53 -0.57 2.02
C ASN A 57 -16.50 -1.48 3.25
N LEU A 58 -15.31 -1.92 3.69
CA LEU A 58 -15.15 -2.81 4.83
C LEU A 58 -14.73 -2.03 6.08
N ASP A 59 -15.19 -2.49 7.25
CA ASP A 59 -14.64 -2.03 8.52
C ASP A 59 -13.17 -2.42 8.68
N ALA A 60 -12.46 -1.78 9.61
CA ALA A 60 -11.02 -1.94 9.76
C ALA A 60 -10.59 -3.39 10.06
N LYS A 61 -11.36 -4.12 10.88
CA LYS A 61 -11.05 -5.50 11.22
C LYS A 61 -11.21 -6.43 10.01
N LEU A 62 -12.33 -6.31 9.33
CA LEU A 62 -12.64 -7.11 8.15
C LEU A 62 -11.68 -6.79 6.99
N ARG A 63 -11.29 -5.52 6.85
CA ARG A 63 -10.28 -5.09 5.86
C ARG A 63 -8.95 -5.78 6.09
N GLU A 64 -8.47 -5.86 7.33
CA GLU A 64 -7.21 -6.54 7.66
C GLU A 64 -7.30 -8.06 7.40
N GLU A 65 -8.41 -8.69 7.75
CA GLU A 65 -8.66 -10.10 7.44
C GLU A 65 -8.65 -10.36 5.93
N MET A 66 -9.30 -9.49 5.15
CA MET A 66 -9.37 -9.61 3.69
C MET A 66 -8.04 -9.32 2.99
N ARG A 67 -7.20 -8.42 3.53
CA ARG A 67 -5.81 -8.25 3.06
C ARG A 67 -5.03 -9.56 3.13
N GLY A 68 -5.04 -10.21 4.30
CA GLY A 68 -4.39 -11.49 4.48
C GLY A 68 -4.90 -12.57 3.51
N GLU A 69 -6.21 -12.58 3.30
CA GLU A 69 -6.86 -13.53 2.39
C GLU A 69 -6.48 -13.31 0.92
N LEU A 70 -6.48 -12.07 0.46
CA LEU A 70 -6.05 -11.72 -0.91
C LEU A 70 -4.59 -12.13 -1.17
N LYS A 71 -3.68 -11.84 -0.22
CA LYS A 71 -2.27 -12.24 -0.35
C LYS A 71 -2.10 -13.75 -0.37
N ARG A 72 -2.86 -14.49 0.44
CA ARG A 72 -2.87 -15.94 0.45
C ARG A 72 -3.35 -16.49 -0.89
N ILE A 73 -4.49 -16.03 -1.38
CA ILE A 73 -5.07 -16.46 -2.65
C ILE A 73 -4.11 -16.18 -3.80
N GLN A 74 -3.52 -15.00 -3.85
CA GLN A 74 -2.54 -14.65 -4.88
C GLN A 74 -1.36 -15.62 -4.90
N ARG A 75 -0.84 -15.99 -3.73
CA ARG A 75 0.27 -16.95 -3.62
C ARG A 75 -0.14 -18.38 -4.01
N GLU A 76 -1.32 -18.82 -3.62
CA GLU A 76 -1.82 -20.18 -3.91
C GLU A 76 -2.16 -20.36 -5.39
N THR A 77 -2.73 -19.34 -6.02
CA THR A 77 -3.14 -19.41 -7.43
C THR A 77 -2.06 -18.99 -8.42
N GLY A 78 -1.05 -18.23 -7.97
CA GLY A 78 -0.08 -17.59 -8.85
C GLY A 78 -0.67 -16.54 -9.80
N THR A 79 -1.93 -16.15 -9.61
CA THR A 79 -2.62 -15.20 -10.48
C THR A 79 -1.99 -13.81 -10.37
N THR A 80 -1.70 -13.18 -11.49
CA THR A 80 -1.31 -11.76 -11.52
C THR A 80 -2.50 -10.90 -11.11
N MET A 81 -2.29 -10.02 -10.14
CA MET A 81 -3.34 -9.11 -9.66
C MET A 81 -2.92 -7.65 -9.88
N VAL A 82 -3.80 -6.86 -10.47
CA VAL A 82 -3.71 -5.39 -10.49
C VAL A 82 -4.70 -4.87 -9.48
N TYR A 83 -4.19 -4.18 -8.47
CA TYR A 83 -4.94 -3.71 -7.33
C TYR A 83 -4.95 -2.18 -7.31
N VAL A 84 -6.12 -1.57 -7.43
CA VAL A 84 -6.29 -0.12 -7.34
C VAL A 84 -6.83 0.21 -5.95
N THR A 85 -6.17 1.12 -5.26
CA THR A 85 -6.58 1.58 -3.94
C THR A 85 -6.07 3.00 -3.67
N HIS A 86 -6.79 3.74 -2.85
CA HIS A 86 -6.32 4.98 -2.24
C HIS A 86 -5.74 4.76 -0.82
N ASP A 87 -5.84 3.55 -0.28
CA ASP A 87 -5.24 3.18 1.02
C ASP A 87 -3.78 2.78 0.83
N GLN A 88 -2.88 3.61 1.35
CA GLN A 88 -1.44 3.43 1.27
C GLN A 88 -0.97 2.14 1.96
N GLY A 89 -1.60 1.80 3.10
CA GLY A 89 -1.30 0.58 3.84
C GLY A 89 -1.63 -0.67 3.03
N GLU A 90 -2.73 -0.64 2.27
CA GLU A 90 -3.07 -1.73 1.35
C GLU A 90 -2.03 -1.87 0.23
N ALA A 91 -1.71 -0.76 -0.44
CA ALA A 91 -0.73 -0.77 -1.52
C ALA A 91 0.63 -1.31 -1.06
N LEU A 92 1.13 -0.84 0.10
CA LEU A 92 2.43 -1.26 0.62
C LEU A 92 2.45 -2.69 1.15
N ALA A 93 1.33 -3.18 1.71
CA ALA A 93 1.26 -4.53 2.30
C ALA A 93 1.02 -5.64 1.28
N LEU A 94 0.22 -5.36 0.24
CA LEU A 94 -0.24 -6.38 -0.71
C LEU A 94 0.67 -6.51 -1.92
N SER A 95 1.27 -5.40 -2.39
CA SER A 95 1.88 -5.36 -3.71
C SER A 95 3.36 -5.75 -3.71
N ASP A 96 3.79 -6.44 -4.75
CA ASP A 96 5.19 -6.67 -5.07
C ASP A 96 5.78 -5.45 -5.81
N GLN A 97 4.93 -4.78 -6.62
CA GLN A 97 5.22 -3.53 -7.32
C GLN A 97 4.11 -2.52 -7.05
N VAL A 98 4.48 -1.31 -6.69
CA VAL A 98 3.57 -0.18 -6.49
C VAL A 98 3.78 0.85 -7.59
N LEU A 99 2.69 1.36 -8.13
CA LEU A 99 2.67 2.49 -9.06
C LEU A 99 1.93 3.65 -8.39
N VAL A 100 2.64 4.74 -8.12
CA VAL A 100 2.01 5.97 -7.60
C VAL A 100 1.60 6.82 -8.79
N MET A 101 0.31 7.15 -8.84
CA MET A 101 -0.27 7.94 -9.93
C MET A 101 -0.73 9.31 -9.42
N ASP A 102 -0.52 10.33 -10.24
CA ASP A 102 -1.03 11.68 -10.02
C ASP A 102 -1.52 12.24 -11.37
N HIS A 103 -2.72 12.82 -11.37
CA HIS A 103 -3.35 13.38 -12.58
C HIS A 103 -3.25 12.47 -13.83
N GLY A 104 -3.49 11.15 -13.66
CA GLY A 104 -3.46 10.17 -14.74
C GLY A 104 -2.07 9.79 -15.24
N ARG A 105 -1.00 10.21 -14.55
CA ARG A 105 0.39 9.89 -14.89
C ARG A 105 1.04 9.08 -13.79
N ILE A 106 1.89 8.13 -14.16
CA ILE A 106 2.72 7.41 -13.18
C ILE A 106 3.87 8.34 -12.77
N VAL A 107 3.90 8.73 -11.50
CA VAL A 107 4.94 9.60 -10.92
C VAL A 107 6.13 8.77 -10.47
N GLN A 108 5.87 7.61 -9.87
CA GLN A 108 6.91 6.68 -9.43
C GLN A 108 6.38 5.25 -9.48
N ARG A 109 7.29 4.32 -9.77
CA ARG A 109 7.03 2.90 -9.66
C ARG A 109 8.23 2.21 -9.01
N GLY A 110 7.97 1.14 -8.23
CA GLY A 110 9.02 0.35 -7.58
C GLY A 110 8.42 -0.61 -6.57
N SER A 111 9.26 -1.34 -5.85
CA SER A 111 8.82 -2.14 -4.72
C SER A 111 8.31 -1.25 -3.58
N ALA A 112 7.44 -1.78 -2.71
CA ALA A 112 6.91 -1.05 -1.57
C ALA A 112 8.02 -0.43 -0.67
N PRO A 113 9.09 -1.17 -0.29
CA PRO A 113 10.20 -0.60 0.46
C PRO A 113 10.96 0.51 -0.27
N GLU A 114 11.10 0.39 -1.59
CA GLU A 114 11.82 1.37 -2.41
C GLU A 114 11.05 2.70 -2.49
N ILE A 115 9.77 2.64 -2.85
CA ILE A 115 8.92 3.84 -2.95
C ILE A 115 8.77 4.52 -1.58
N TYR A 116 8.64 3.73 -0.51
CA TYR A 116 8.54 4.26 0.83
C TYR A 116 9.82 4.95 1.30
N ARG A 117 11.00 4.36 1.07
CA ARG A 117 12.29 4.87 1.57
C ARG A 117 12.96 5.87 0.64
N ARG A 118 12.67 5.82 -0.67
CA ARG A 118 13.31 6.64 -1.70
C ARG A 118 12.27 7.28 -2.61
N PRO A 119 11.38 8.13 -2.06
CA PRO A 119 10.43 8.88 -2.89
C PRO A 119 11.20 9.80 -3.84
N THR A 120 10.81 9.82 -5.12
CA THR A 120 11.45 10.64 -6.16
C THR A 120 10.83 12.04 -6.29
N ALA A 121 9.67 12.26 -5.64
CA ALA A 121 8.97 13.55 -5.64
C ALA A 121 8.36 13.82 -4.25
N PRO A 122 8.24 15.09 -3.83
CA PRO A 122 7.57 15.47 -2.57
C PRO A 122 6.16 14.88 -2.47
N PHE A 123 5.39 14.91 -3.56
CA PHE A 123 4.06 14.29 -3.63
C PHE A 123 4.08 12.82 -3.19
N VAL A 124 5.04 12.03 -3.67
CA VAL A 124 5.14 10.60 -3.31
C VAL A 124 5.47 10.42 -1.83
N ALA A 125 6.35 11.27 -1.28
CA ALA A 125 6.70 11.25 0.13
C ALA A 125 5.49 11.56 1.02
N GLU A 126 4.71 12.57 0.66
CA GLU A 126 3.51 13.02 1.37
C GLU A 126 2.37 12.00 1.22
N PHE A 127 2.19 11.46 0.02
CA PHE A 127 1.13 10.48 -0.27
C PHE A 127 1.34 9.17 0.49
N LEU A 128 2.57 8.71 0.70
CA LEU A 128 2.87 7.41 1.32
C LEU A 128 3.11 7.48 2.85
N GLY A 129 2.50 8.42 3.53
CA GLY A 129 2.51 8.46 5.00
C GLY A 129 2.66 9.86 5.58
N SER A 130 2.46 9.94 6.89
CA SER A 130 2.68 11.18 7.62
C SER A 130 4.12 11.64 7.45
N THR A 131 4.31 12.75 6.77
CA THR A 131 5.62 13.34 6.51
C THR A 131 5.61 14.79 6.95
N ASN A 132 6.57 15.17 7.78
CA ASN A 132 6.82 16.59 8.08
C ASN A 132 7.61 17.18 6.92
N ARG A 133 7.03 18.16 6.26
CA ARG A 133 7.65 18.90 5.17
C ARG A 133 8.27 20.16 5.72
N LEU A 134 9.58 20.30 5.60
CA LEU A 134 10.34 21.42 6.09
C LEU A 134 11.10 22.08 4.92
N GLU A 135 11.01 23.38 4.82
CA GLU A 135 11.81 24.14 3.87
C GLU A 135 13.20 24.37 4.45
N ALA A 136 14.23 24.07 3.66
CA ALA A 136 15.61 24.21 4.04
C ALA A 136 16.36 25.09 3.04
N ARG A 137 17.30 25.90 3.54
CA ARG A 137 18.33 26.55 2.73
C ARG A 137 19.55 25.64 2.65
N ILE A 138 20.21 25.65 1.51
CA ILE A 138 21.45 24.88 1.32
C ILE A 138 22.61 25.83 1.57
N GLY A 139 23.38 25.56 2.63
CA GLY A 139 24.60 26.32 2.94
C GLY A 139 25.72 26.06 1.93
N ALA A 140 26.73 26.91 1.92
CA ALA A 140 27.89 26.78 1.03
C ALA A 140 28.67 25.46 1.20
N ASP A 141 28.58 24.86 2.36
CA ASP A 141 29.17 23.56 2.71
C ASP A 141 28.23 22.37 2.43
N GLY A 142 27.04 22.59 1.85
CA GLY A 142 26.05 21.58 1.55
C GLY A 142 25.17 21.16 2.73
N ALA A 143 25.31 21.79 3.90
CA ALA A 143 24.42 21.53 5.03
C ALA A 143 23.04 22.16 4.79
N LEU A 144 21.99 21.55 5.35
CA LEU A 144 20.62 22.04 5.24
C LEU A 144 20.27 22.85 6.48
N GLU A 145 19.91 24.13 6.31
CA GLU A 145 19.48 25.02 7.37
C GLU A 145 17.97 25.14 7.38
N ILE A 146 17.32 24.71 8.46
CA ILE A 146 15.85 24.70 8.63
C ILE A 146 15.50 25.70 9.72
N ALA A 147 14.66 26.67 9.38
CA ALA A 147 14.18 27.68 10.32
C ALA A 147 13.44 27.03 11.51
N GLY A 148 13.83 27.40 12.74
CA GLY A 148 13.22 26.88 13.96
C GLY A 148 13.62 25.45 14.36
N VAL A 149 14.40 24.75 13.52
CA VAL A 149 14.87 23.38 13.80
C VAL A 149 16.39 23.35 13.99
N GLY A 150 17.12 24.05 13.11
CA GLY A 150 18.57 24.08 13.13
C GLY A 150 19.22 23.55 11.86
N ARG A 151 20.44 23.05 11.99
CA ARG A 151 21.27 22.62 10.87
C ARG A 151 21.37 21.09 10.79
N LEU A 152 21.05 20.53 9.64
CA LEU A 152 21.22 19.12 9.34
C LEU A 152 22.47 18.91 8.49
N THR A 153 23.33 17.99 8.94
CA THR A 153 24.55 17.57 8.25
C THR A 153 24.46 16.11 7.85
N GLY A 154 25.29 15.67 6.90
CA GLY A 154 25.31 14.27 6.45
C GLY A 154 24.15 13.88 5.51
N VAL A 155 23.37 14.85 5.06
CA VAL A 155 22.29 14.65 4.08
C VAL A 155 22.77 15.16 2.73
N ALA A 156 22.57 14.35 1.66
CA ALA A 156 22.92 14.77 0.32
C ALA A 156 21.96 15.85 -0.17
N ALA A 157 22.43 17.09 -0.24
CA ALA A 157 21.67 18.18 -0.81
C ALA A 157 21.62 18.10 -2.35
N PRO A 158 20.52 18.54 -2.99
CA PRO A 158 20.45 18.67 -4.45
C PRO A 158 21.56 19.61 -4.96
N ARG A 159 22.34 19.16 -5.94
CA ARG A 159 23.40 19.98 -6.53
C ARG A 159 22.81 21.16 -7.32
N GLY A 160 23.38 22.35 -7.14
CA GLY A 160 23.01 23.55 -7.90
C GLY A 160 21.71 24.22 -7.46
N SER A 161 21.11 23.81 -6.35
CA SER A 161 19.93 24.43 -5.76
C SER A 161 20.32 25.24 -4.53
N ALA A 162 19.66 26.41 -4.33
CA ALA A 162 19.83 27.23 -3.11
C ALA A 162 18.89 26.78 -1.97
N SER A 163 17.89 25.95 -2.28
CA SER A 163 16.91 25.45 -1.32
C SER A 163 16.52 24.00 -1.59
N ALA A 164 16.00 23.33 -0.58
CA ALA A 164 15.51 21.97 -0.64
C ALA A 164 14.25 21.82 0.21
N ILE A 165 13.49 20.78 -0.06
CA ILE A 165 12.40 20.32 0.81
C ILE A 165 12.90 19.08 1.53
N VAL A 166 12.91 19.16 2.87
CA VAL A 166 13.23 18.03 3.73
C VAL A 166 11.95 17.34 4.17
N CYS A 167 11.84 16.08 3.86
CA CYS A 167 10.71 15.25 4.26
C CYS A 167 11.15 14.32 5.41
N LEU A 168 10.66 14.59 6.63
CA LEU A 168 10.96 13.80 7.82
C LEU A 168 9.75 12.96 8.21
N ARG A 169 9.94 11.67 8.31
CA ARG A 169 8.89 10.75 8.80
C ARG A 169 8.98 10.63 10.32
N PRO A 170 7.84 10.66 11.04
CA PRO A 170 7.85 10.47 12.50
C PRO A 170 8.55 9.18 12.94
N ALA A 171 8.44 8.12 12.16
CA ALA A 171 9.09 6.83 12.44
C ALA A 171 10.63 6.87 12.37
N ASP A 172 11.21 7.85 11.67
CA ASP A 172 12.66 8.01 11.53
C ASP A 172 13.25 8.94 12.60
N ILE A 173 12.39 9.56 13.44
CA ILE A 173 12.79 10.48 14.50
C ILE A 173 12.96 9.72 15.80
N ARG A 174 14.13 9.85 16.43
CA ARG A 174 14.39 9.34 17.78
C ARG A 174 14.53 10.48 18.75
N ILE A 175 13.79 10.42 19.85
CA ILE A 175 13.93 11.34 20.98
C ILE A 175 14.97 10.74 21.92
N VAL A 176 16.07 11.46 22.12
CA VAL A 176 17.09 11.08 23.08
C VAL A 176 17.12 12.10 24.23
N PRO A 177 17.39 11.68 25.49
CA PRO A 177 17.56 12.61 26.59
C PRO A 177 18.74 13.55 26.30
N VAL A 178 18.58 14.84 26.60
CA VAL A 178 19.71 15.78 26.62
C VAL A 178 20.52 15.45 27.87
N VAL A 179 21.68 14.88 27.70
CA VAL A 179 22.66 14.80 28.80
C VAL A 179 23.24 16.20 28.98
N ALA A 180 22.97 16.83 30.14
CA ALA A 180 23.59 18.08 30.45
C ALA A 180 25.12 17.88 30.45
N PRO A 181 25.92 18.77 29.83
CA PRO A 181 27.35 18.70 30.00
C PRO A 181 27.67 18.96 31.46
N ASP A 182 28.52 18.09 32.05
CA ASP A 182 29.08 18.24 33.39
C ASP A 182 29.91 19.56 33.51
#